data_7dea8f13477b5b8518764c4a31cf1bf3
#
_entry.id   7dea8f13477b5b8518764c4a31cf1bf3
#
_cell.length_a   1.000
_cell.length_b   1.000
_cell.length_c   1.000
_cell.angle_alpha   90.00
_cell.angle_beta   90.00
_cell.angle_gamma   90.00
#
_symmetry.space_group_name_H-M   'P 1'
#
loop_
_entity.id
_entity.type
_entity.pdbx_description
1 polymer ?
#
loop_
_entity_poly.entity_id
_entity_poly.type
_entity_poly.pdbx_seq_one_letter_code
_entity_poly.pdbx_strand_id
1 'polypeptide(L)'
;MRIVVIGYGRVGSRTVAALAERNHEITVIDKEASRLGRASHLEGIDLVQGNGIDVDVQREAGMGEADLLLAVTRDDNVNLMAAQVARMHFHVPRAIARVYEPSHAEATQEDPQLIVVCPTLLAAKVIVEQVDQSAQQLAVARIPAEPPKAAPRPRYNATDESRYILIAGGGKVGVNLARELYESGHEVAVIEVDNARAAALSNKLECPVYIGDSSQHDVLEEATANRARVFVAATGSDQDNLIACQVAKKVFGVPKTIARASNPKNEEVMAQLGVDSTVSSTAIIQQVIERELPTVRIKTLLSIQEGAYQILEYPVDANAPAANRQLRDIDLPLESNLIAILRGSQTVVPRGETRLNEGDVIVALVKSEQEAQLRTALLGA
;
A
#
# COMPACT_ATOMS: atom_id res chain seq x y z
N MET A 1 -22.07 6.22 8.63
CA MET A 1 -21.07 6.26 9.73
C MET A 1 -20.61 7.68 9.94
N ARG A 2 -20.33 8.04 11.19
CA ARG A 2 -19.62 9.28 11.53
C ARG A 2 -18.11 9.02 11.59
N ILE A 3 -17.36 9.71 10.77
CA ILE A 3 -15.92 9.51 10.61
C ILE A 3 -15.20 10.81 10.91
N VAL A 4 -14.26 10.79 11.84
CA VAL A 4 -13.38 11.92 12.08
C VAL A 4 -12.03 11.64 11.42
N VAL A 5 -11.54 12.59 10.62
CA VAL A 5 -10.26 12.51 9.93
C VAL A 5 -9.32 13.59 10.45
N ILE A 6 -8.19 13.19 11.02
CA ILE A 6 -7.15 14.13 11.49
C ILE A 6 -6.03 14.18 10.45
N GLY A 7 -5.87 15.39 9.85
CA GLY A 7 -4.90 15.68 8.81
C GLY A 7 -5.48 15.67 7.40
N TYR A 8 -5.56 16.86 6.78
CA TYR A 8 -6.01 17.04 5.39
C TYR A 8 -4.83 17.26 4.44
N GLY A 9 -3.82 16.40 4.58
CA GLY A 9 -2.68 16.30 3.66
C GLY A 9 -3.01 15.45 2.43
N ARG A 10 -1.97 14.95 1.74
CA ARG A 10 -2.13 14.09 0.52
C ARG A 10 -2.97 12.84 0.77
N VAL A 11 -2.74 12.15 1.87
CA VAL A 11 -3.51 10.94 2.23
C VAL A 11 -4.91 11.33 2.65
N GLY A 12 -5.04 12.24 3.64
CA GLY A 12 -6.34 12.63 4.19
C GLY A 12 -7.30 13.18 3.14
N SER A 13 -6.83 14.07 2.25
CA SER A 13 -7.69 14.63 1.20
C SER A 13 -8.24 13.56 0.24
N ARG A 14 -7.43 12.57 -0.12
CA ARG A 14 -7.90 11.46 -0.98
C ARG A 14 -8.85 10.53 -0.26
N THR A 15 -8.51 10.19 0.99
CA THR A 15 -9.39 9.35 1.82
C THR A 15 -10.74 10.02 2.05
N VAL A 16 -10.75 11.32 2.39
CA VAL A 16 -11.99 12.09 2.57
C VAL A 16 -12.82 12.11 1.29
N ALA A 17 -12.20 12.37 0.12
CA ALA A 17 -12.91 12.36 -1.15
C ALA A 17 -13.57 11.00 -1.43
N ALA A 18 -12.84 9.91 -1.26
CA ALA A 18 -13.36 8.55 -1.45
C ALA A 18 -14.48 8.18 -0.46
N LEU A 19 -14.43 8.71 0.77
CA LEU A 19 -15.45 8.49 1.79
C LEU A 19 -16.71 9.33 1.56
N ALA A 20 -16.56 10.57 1.07
CA ALA A 20 -17.66 11.46 0.75
C ALA A 20 -18.61 10.86 -0.32
N GLU A 21 -18.03 10.18 -1.31
CA GLU A 21 -18.81 9.46 -2.34
C GLU A 21 -19.69 8.31 -1.78
N ARG A 22 -19.44 7.91 -0.52
CA ARG A 22 -20.11 6.77 0.13
C ARG A 22 -21.14 7.17 1.19
N ASN A 23 -21.61 8.42 1.18
CA ASN A 23 -22.62 8.94 2.11
C ASN A 23 -22.26 8.78 3.60
N HIS A 24 -21.01 9.07 3.97
CA HIS A 24 -20.59 9.15 5.37
C HIS A 24 -20.66 10.59 5.87
N GLU A 25 -20.98 10.76 7.14
CA GLU A 25 -20.81 12.03 7.86
C GLU A 25 -19.33 12.16 8.21
N ILE A 26 -18.65 13.15 7.66
CA ILE A 26 -17.20 13.28 7.79
C ILE A 26 -16.88 14.62 8.45
N THR A 27 -16.10 14.58 9.52
CA THR A 27 -15.48 15.76 10.11
C THR A 27 -13.97 15.71 9.89
N VAL A 28 -13.39 16.79 9.39
CA VAL A 28 -11.95 16.91 9.13
C VAL A 28 -11.31 17.88 10.10
N ILE A 29 -10.27 17.42 10.80
CA ILE A 29 -9.44 18.27 11.67
C ILE A 29 -8.08 18.49 10.97
N ASP A 30 -7.69 19.76 10.78
CA ASP A 30 -6.31 20.12 10.40
C ASP A 30 -5.90 21.42 11.09
N LYS A 31 -4.61 21.51 11.49
CA LYS A 31 -4.08 22.74 12.10
C LYS A 31 -3.94 23.89 11.12
N GLU A 32 -3.83 23.61 9.83
CA GLU A 32 -3.60 24.58 8.78
C GLU A 32 -4.92 24.95 8.08
N ALA A 33 -5.43 26.16 8.32
CA ALA A 33 -6.65 26.68 7.67
C ALA A 33 -6.59 26.62 6.13
N SER A 34 -5.40 26.82 5.55
CA SER A 34 -5.18 26.73 4.09
C SER A 34 -5.44 25.32 3.52
N ARG A 35 -5.29 24.29 4.33
CA ARG A 35 -5.64 22.91 3.92
C ARG A 35 -7.13 22.67 4.00
N LEU A 36 -7.77 23.12 5.07
CA LEU A 36 -9.22 23.02 5.23
C LEU A 36 -9.96 23.80 4.14
N GLY A 37 -9.45 24.97 3.72
CA GLY A 37 -10.03 25.73 2.60
C GLY A 37 -10.07 24.93 1.28
N ARG A 38 -9.24 23.91 1.12
CA ARG A 38 -9.31 23.00 -0.04
C ARG A 38 -10.40 21.94 0.08
N ALA A 39 -10.93 21.71 1.28
CA ALA A 39 -12.03 20.78 1.51
C ALA A 39 -13.40 21.44 1.42
N SER A 40 -13.47 22.77 1.47
CA SER A 40 -14.74 23.53 1.52
C SER A 40 -15.65 23.39 0.30
N HIS A 41 -15.14 22.80 -0.81
CA HIS A 41 -15.92 22.48 -2.01
C HIS A 41 -16.62 21.12 -1.95
N LEU A 42 -16.31 20.31 -0.94
CA LEU A 42 -16.93 19.00 -0.74
C LEU A 42 -18.19 19.19 0.12
N GLU A 43 -19.34 18.81 -0.40
CA GLU A 43 -20.60 18.89 0.32
C GLU A 43 -20.68 17.84 1.44
N GLY A 44 -21.30 18.20 2.57
CA GLY A 44 -21.53 17.29 3.70
C GLY A 44 -20.30 16.97 4.53
N ILE A 45 -19.25 17.80 4.48
CA ILE A 45 -18.04 17.66 5.29
C ILE A 45 -17.92 18.81 6.28
N ASP A 46 -17.82 18.48 7.56
CA ASP A 46 -17.54 19.45 8.62
C ASP A 46 -16.03 19.67 8.76
N LEU A 47 -15.64 20.92 9.01
CA LEU A 47 -14.24 21.33 9.07
C LEU A 47 -13.94 21.96 10.44
N VAL A 48 -12.98 21.40 11.16
CA VAL A 48 -12.53 21.90 12.46
C VAL A 48 -11.05 22.26 12.37
N GLN A 49 -10.73 23.53 12.64
CA GLN A 49 -9.35 23.97 12.67
C GLN A 49 -8.76 23.77 14.07
N GLY A 50 -7.72 22.93 14.17
CA GLY A 50 -7.06 22.73 15.45
C GLY A 50 -6.01 21.62 15.40
N ASN A 51 -5.39 21.43 16.56
CA ASN A 51 -4.44 20.32 16.74
C ASN A 51 -5.22 19.05 17.08
N GLY A 52 -5.09 18.01 16.25
CA GLY A 52 -5.82 16.77 16.40
C GLY A 52 -5.53 15.95 17.66
N ILE A 53 -4.49 16.30 18.45
CA ILE A 53 -4.24 15.66 19.75
C ILE A 53 -4.99 16.34 20.90
N ASP A 54 -5.54 17.54 20.68
CA ASP A 54 -6.22 18.31 21.69
C ASP A 54 -7.63 17.73 21.93
N VAL A 55 -7.92 17.41 23.19
CA VAL A 55 -9.19 16.81 23.62
C VAL A 55 -10.38 17.75 23.29
N ASP A 56 -10.20 19.06 23.43
CA ASP A 56 -11.28 20.01 23.17
C ASP A 56 -11.57 20.12 21.66
N VAL A 57 -10.52 20.11 20.83
CA VAL A 57 -10.66 20.05 19.36
C VAL A 57 -11.31 18.74 18.91
N GLN A 58 -10.93 17.61 19.49
CA GLN A 58 -11.57 16.32 19.20
C GLN A 58 -13.05 16.31 19.61
N ARG A 59 -13.37 16.95 20.76
CA ARG A 59 -14.77 17.07 21.23
C ARG A 59 -15.60 17.96 20.29
N GLU A 60 -15.05 19.10 19.87
CA GLU A 60 -15.69 19.99 18.88
C GLU A 60 -15.96 19.26 17.56
N ALA A 61 -15.06 18.38 17.14
CA ALA A 61 -15.21 17.56 15.94
C ALA A 61 -16.19 16.38 16.08
N GLY A 62 -16.88 16.25 17.22
CA GLY A 62 -17.86 15.18 17.45
C GLY A 62 -17.24 13.81 17.71
N MET A 63 -16.01 13.75 18.24
CA MET A 63 -15.28 12.50 18.48
C MET A 63 -16.05 11.52 19.38
N GLY A 64 -16.82 12.01 20.35
CA GLY A 64 -17.61 11.15 21.24
C GLY A 64 -18.75 10.38 20.58
N GLU A 65 -19.13 10.78 19.37
CA GLU A 65 -20.17 10.12 18.57
C GLU A 65 -19.61 9.46 17.28
N ALA A 66 -18.29 9.50 17.13
CA ALA A 66 -17.63 8.94 15.95
C ALA A 66 -17.60 7.41 16.01
N ASP A 67 -17.89 6.78 14.88
CA ASP A 67 -17.73 5.33 14.67
C ASP A 67 -16.27 4.96 14.37
N LEU A 68 -15.54 5.90 13.74
CA LEU A 68 -14.18 5.70 13.26
C LEU A 68 -13.36 6.98 13.34
N LEU A 69 -12.12 6.86 13.81
CA LEU A 69 -11.09 7.88 13.64
C LEU A 69 -10.06 7.45 12.61
N LEU A 70 -9.66 8.37 11.74
CA LEU A 70 -8.52 8.24 10.83
C LEU A 70 -7.49 9.31 11.14
N ALA A 71 -6.34 8.95 11.72
CA ALA A 71 -5.24 9.86 12.00
C ALA A 71 -4.13 9.69 10.95
N VAL A 72 -4.04 10.64 10.00
CA VAL A 72 -3.21 10.52 8.79
C VAL A 72 -2.35 11.77 8.52
N THR A 73 -1.95 12.47 9.58
CA THR A 73 -1.01 13.60 9.49
C THR A 73 0.39 13.13 9.07
N ARG A 74 1.35 14.03 8.89
CA ARG A 74 2.74 13.67 8.57
C ARG A 74 3.56 13.23 9.79
N ASP A 75 3.02 13.39 10.98
CA ASP A 75 3.69 13.16 12.25
C ASP A 75 3.13 11.90 12.91
N ASP A 76 3.98 10.91 13.11
CA ASP A 76 3.60 9.61 13.67
C ASP A 76 3.11 9.74 15.12
N ASN A 77 3.76 10.61 15.91
CA ASN A 77 3.42 10.81 17.33
C ASN A 77 2.04 11.47 17.46
N VAL A 78 1.75 12.46 16.58
CA VAL A 78 0.42 13.08 16.51
C VAL A 78 -0.64 12.04 16.16
N ASN A 79 -0.38 11.19 15.17
CA ASN A 79 -1.34 10.17 14.73
C ASN A 79 -1.61 9.15 15.83
N LEU A 80 -0.56 8.66 16.50
CA LEU A 80 -0.70 7.69 17.59
C LEU A 80 -1.40 8.30 18.80
N MET A 81 -0.96 9.48 19.25
CA MET A 81 -1.58 10.13 20.42
C MET A 81 -3.05 10.47 20.15
N ALA A 82 -3.37 11.01 18.98
CA ALA A 82 -4.75 11.33 18.63
C ALA A 82 -5.64 10.08 18.61
N ALA A 83 -5.13 8.97 18.06
CA ALA A 83 -5.86 7.71 18.04
C ALA A 83 -6.04 7.11 19.43
N GLN A 84 -5.03 7.15 20.28
CA GLN A 84 -5.13 6.69 21.67
C GLN A 84 -6.11 7.54 22.48
N VAL A 85 -6.09 8.88 22.34
CA VAL A 85 -7.06 9.78 22.97
C VAL A 85 -8.48 9.43 22.53
N ALA A 86 -8.71 9.27 21.23
CA ALA A 86 -10.03 8.90 20.72
C ALA A 86 -10.51 7.56 21.29
N ARG A 87 -9.64 6.57 21.38
CA ARG A 87 -9.96 5.26 21.94
C ARG A 87 -10.21 5.29 23.45
N MET A 88 -9.29 5.90 24.21
CA MET A 88 -9.31 5.84 25.66
C MET A 88 -10.26 6.86 26.29
N HIS A 89 -10.32 8.07 25.75
CA HIS A 89 -11.10 9.18 26.31
C HIS A 89 -12.51 9.28 25.72
N PHE A 90 -12.64 9.11 24.40
CA PHE A 90 -13.93 9.22 23.70
C PHE A 90 -14.59 7.87 23.42
N HIS A 91 -13.91 6.75 23.67
CA HIS A 91 -14.41 5.38 23.44
C HIS A 91 -14.81 5.11 21.98
N VAL A 92 -14.15 5.77 21.04
CA VAL A 92 -14.38 5.52 19.61
C VAL A 92 -14.18 4.03 19.30
N PRO A 93 -15.15 3.34 18.69
CA PRO A 93 -15.08 1.89 18.48
C PRO A 93 -13.84 1.43 17.72
N ARG A 94 -13.35 2.24 16.79
CA ARG A 94 -12.22 1.91 15.93
C ARG A 94 -11.37 3.15 15.63
N ALA A 95 -10.04 3.00 15.65
CA ALA A 95 -9.12 4.07 15.25
C ALA A 95 -8.06 3.50 14.30
N ILE A 96 -7.74 4.25 13.25
CA ILE A 96 -6.67 3.93 12.30
C ILE A 96 -5.63 5.04 12.35
N ALA A 97 -4.39 4.70 12.66
CA ALA A 97 -3.28 5.63 12.72
C ALA A 97 -2.23 5.28 11.65
N ARG A 98 -1.86 6.26 10.83
CA ARG A 98 -0.72 6.14 9.93
C ARG A 98 0.58 6.37 10.67
N VAL A 99 1.52 5.44 10.58
CA VAL A 99 2.84 5.50 11.23
C VAL A 99 3.92 5.12 10.24
N TYR A 100 4.91 5.96 10.02
CA TYR A 100 6.01 5.69 9.10
C TYR A 100 7.17 4.94 9.76
N GLU A 101 7.35 5.10 11.07
CA GLU A 101 8.42 4.46 11.82
C GLU A 101 7.96 3.07 12.31
N PRO A 102 8.59 1.97 11.81
CA PRO A 102 8.18 0.61 12.18
C PRO A 102 8.18 0.33 13.69
N SER A 103 9.17 0.84 14.41
CA SER A 103 9.28 0.67 15.87
C SER A 103 8.09 1.26 16.65
N HIS A 104 7.50 2.34 16.15
CA HIS A 104 6.29 2.91 16.73
C HIS A 104 5.06 2.04 16.47
N ALA A 105 5.01 1.37 15.32
CA ALA A 105 3.93 0.45 15.01
C ALA A 105 3.95 -0.78 15.94
N GLU A 106 5.14 -1.29 16.25
CA GLU A 106 5.33 -2.43 17.16
C GLU A 106 4.94 -2.08 18.61
N ALA A 107 5.26 -0.85 19.05
CA ALA A 107 5.00 -0.39 20.41
C ALA A 107 3.51 -0.18 20.75
N THR A 108 2.62 -0.20 19.75
CA THR A 108 1.18 0.14 19.93
C THR A 108 0.23 -1.01 19.66
N GLN A 109 0.72 -2.25 19.60
CA GLN A 109 -0.08 -3.45 19.29
C GLN A 109 -1.00 -3.92 20.43
N GLU A 110 -1.02 -3.26 21.58
CA GLU A 110 -1.79 -3.69 22.76
C GLU A 110 -3.31 -3.49 22.62
N ASP A 111 -3.77 -2.53 21.81
CA ASP A 111 -5.20 -2.29 21.55
C ASP A 111 -5.62 -2.87 20.19
N PRO A 112 -6.37 -3.98 20.13
CA PRO A 112 -6.80 -4.59 18.86
C PRO A 112 -7.78 -3.72 18.05
N GLN A 113 -8.32 -2.67 18.64
CA GLN A 113 -9.21 -1.71 17.96
C GLN A 113 -8.45 -0.48 17.44
N LEU A 114 -7.17 -0.34 17.78
CA LEU A 114 -6.25 0.63 17.21
C LEU A 114 -5.44 -0.03 16.08
N ILE A 115 -5.83 0.22 14.85
CA ILE A 115 -5.15 -0.30 13.67
C ILE A 115 -4.03 0.65 13.29
N VAL A 116 -2.79 0.18 13.36
CA VAL A 116 -1.63 0.96 12.91
C VAL A 116 -1.26 0.54 11.49
N VAL A 117 -1.31 1.50 10.58
CA VAL A 117 -0.93 1.32 9.19
C VAL A 117 0.45 1.93 8.96
N CYS A 118 1.45 1.07 8.75
CA CYS A 118 2.80 1.49 8.42
C CYS A 118 3.07 1.39 6.91
N PRO A 119 3.00 2.51 6.16
CA PRO A 119 3.22 2.50 4.72
C PRO A 119 4.62 2.05 4.33
N THR A 120 5.59 2.29 5.22
CA THR A 120 6.99 1.89 5.02
C THR A 120 7.10 0.37 4.95
N LEU A 121 6.53 -0.35 5.92
CA LEU A 121 6.52 -1.80 5.93
C LEU A 121 5.69 -2.39 4.78
N LEU A 122 4.52 -1.81 4.50
CA LEU A 122 3.68 -2.27 3.41
C LEU A 122 4.35 -2.09 2.05
N ALA A 123 5.00 -0.93 1.81
CA ALA A 123 5.73 -0.69 0.58
C ALA A 123 6.95 -1.62 0.46
N ALA A 124 7.71 -1.82 1.54
CA ALA A 124 8.83 -2.75 1.56
C ALA A 124 8.38 -4.17 1.21
N LYS A 125 7.32 -4.65 1.84
CA LYS A 125 6.76 -5.98 1.56
C LYS A 125 6.36 -6.17 0.09
N VAL A 126 5.64 -5.20 -0.48
CA VAL A 126 5.24 -5.25 -1.91
C VAL A 126 6.47 -5.25 -2.82
N ILE A 127 7.51 -4.45 -2.51
CA ILE A 127 8.74 -4.41 -3.30
C ILE A 127 9.49 -5.74 -3.20
N VAL A 128 9.62 -6.32 -2.01
CA VAL A 128 10.23 -7.65 -1.81
C VAL A 128 9.51 -8.71 -2.63
N GLU A 129 8.18 -8.75 -2.57
CA GLU A 129 7.37 -9.68 -3.38
C GLU A 129 7.64 -9.50 -4.89
N GLN A 130 7.78 -8.27 -5.38
CA GLN A 130 8.09 -7.98 -6.79
C GLN A 130 9.52 -8.39 -7.16
N VAL A 131 10.47 -8.22 -6.26
CA VAL A 131 11.86 -8.68 -6.44
C VAL A 131 11.89 -10.20 -6.55
N ASP A 132 11.22 -10.92 -5.66
CA ASP A 132 11.18 -12.38 -5.62
C ASP A 132 10.48 -12.95 -6.87
N GLN A 133 9.34 -12.39 -7.28
CA GLN A 133 8.65 -12.78 -8.51
C GLN A 133 9.51 -12.56 -9.75
N SER A 134 10.21 -11.42 -9.84
CA SER A 134 11.14 -11.13 -10.93
C SER A 134 12.33 -12.10 -10.93
N ALA A 135 12.73 -12.51 -9.73
CA ALA A 135 13.75 -13.51 -9.51
C ALA A 135 13.38 -14.86 -10.13
N GLN A 136 12.15 -15.32 -9.92
CA GLN A 136 11.65 -16.58 -10.47
C GLN A 136 11.49 -16.50 -12.00
N GLN A 137 10.95 -15.40 -12.53
CA GLN A 137 10.79 -15.20 -13.98
C GLN A 137 12.12 -15.17 -14.74
N LEU A 138 13.15 -14.53 -14.18
CA LEU A 138 14.50 -14.47 -14.78
C LEU A 138 15.25 -15.82 -14.68
N ALA A 139 14.90 -16.68 -13.73
CA ALA A 139 15.46 -18.05 -13.64
C ALA A 139 14.93 -18.96 -14.77
N VAL A 140 13.70 -18.73 -15.25
CA VAL A 140 13.08 -19.51 -16.33
C VAL A 140 13.55 -19.07 -17.72
N ALA A 141 14.04 -17.83 -17.88
CA ALA A 141 14.41 -17.23 -19.17
C ALA A 141 15.89 -17.44 -19.58
N ARG A 142 16.65 -18.34 -18.95
CA ARG A 142 18.06 -18.55 -19.29
C ARG A 142 18.24 -19.32 -20.60
N ILE A 143 18.57 -18.57 -21.69
CA ILE A 143 19.41 -19.03 -22.81
C ILE A 143 20.84 -18.54 -22.50
N PRO A 144 21.87 -19.40 -22.58
CA PRO A 144 23.23 -19.00 -22.21
C PRO A 144 23.82 -18.06 -23.26
N ALA A 145 24.09 -16.81 -22.88
CA ALA A 145 24.97 -15.92 -23.65
C ALA A 145 26.33 -15.86 -22.94
N GLU A 146 27.42 -16.07 -23.67
CA GLU A 146 28.80 -15.99 -23.17
C GLU A 146 29.08 -14.59 -22.59
N PRO A 147 29.74 -14.51 -21.42
CA PRO A 147 30.01 -13.23 -20.78
C PRO A 147 31.25 -12.53 -21.36
N PRO A 148 31.27 -11.19 -21.46
CA PRO A 148 32.48 -10.44 -21.71
C PRO A 148 33.45 -10.54 -20.53
N LYS A 149 34.76 -10.56 -20.80
CA LYS A 149 35.83 -10.74 -19.82
C LYS A 149 35.79 -9.69 -18.69
N ALA A 150 35.64 -10.17 -17.48
CA ALA A 150 35.48 -9.39 -16.26
C ALA A 150 36.80 -8.96 -15.61
N ALA A 151 36.82 -7.77 -15.04
CA ALA A 151 37.79 -7.29 -14.07
C ALA A 151 37.69 -8.06 -12.72
N PRO A 152 38.76 -8.11 -11.89
CA PRO A 152 38.84 -9.00 -10.73
C PRO A 152 37.79 -8.64 -9.66
N ARG A 153 37.01 -9.64 -9.26
CA ARG A 153 35.91 -9.57 -8.30
C ARG A 153 36.41 -9.71 -6.84
N PRO A 154 35.83 -8.99 -5.86
CA PRO A 154 35.91 -9.43 -4.49
C PRO A 154 35.14 -10.77 -4.35
N ARG A 155 35.71 -11.70 -3.60
CA ARG A 155 35.17 -13.04 -3.41
C ARG A 155 33.96 -13.00 -2.49
N TYR A 156 32.77 -12.89 -3.07
CA TYR A 156 31.51 -13.27 -2.41
C TYR A 156 31.15 -14.70 -2.84
N ASN A 157 30.83 -15.56 -1.89
CA ASN A 157 30.30 -16.88 -2.16
C ASN A 157 28.82 -16.72 -2.61
N ALA A 158 28.64 -16.40 -3.89
CA ALA A 158 27.31 -16.31 -4.48
C ALA A 158 26.77 -17.73 -4.69
N THR A 159 25.84 -18.14 -3.87
CA THR A 159 24.82 -19.11 -4.30
C THR A 159 24.02 -18.46 -5.42
N ASP A 160 23.58 -19.23 -6.39
CA ASP A 160 22.93 -18.76 -7.66
C ASP A 160 21.64 -17.93 -7.46
N GLU A 161 21.22 -17.70 -6.21
CA GLU A 161 20.04 -16.95 -5.79
C GLU A 161 20.35 -15.53 -5.27
N SER A 162 21.61 -15.21 -4.90
CA SER A 162 21.94 -13.85 -4.45
C SER A 162 22.00 -12.89 -5.64
N ARG A 163 21.19 -11.85 -5.59
CA ARG A 163 21.07 -10.86 -6.66
C ARG A 163 21.48 -9.50 -6.14
N TYR A 164 22.29 -8.78 -6.93
CA TYR A 164 22.63 -7.41 -6.61
C TYR A 164 21.43 -6.49 -6.86
N ILE A 165 20.99 -5.83 -5.79
CA ILE A 165 19.87 -4.90 -5.76
C ILE A 165 20.42 -3.53 -5.38
N LEU A 166 20.18 -2.54 -6.24
CA LEU A 166 20.61 -1.18 -6.01
C LEU A 166 19.40 -0.31 -5.64
N ILE A 167 19.47 0.36 -4.48
CA ILE A 167 18.39 1.15 -3.92
C ILE A 167 18.78 2.63 -3.96
N ALA A 168 18.00 3.46 -4.64
CA ALA A 168 18.12 4.90 -4.64
C ALA A 168 17.22 5.53 -3.56
N GLY A 169 17.84 6.25 -2.62
CA GLY A 169 17.20 6.92 -1.51
C GLY A 169 17.40 6.22 -0.16
N GLY A 170 18.18 6.85 0.72
CA GLY A 170 18.43 6.44 2.11
C GLY A 170 17.37 6.99 3.09
N GLY A 171 16.15 7.25 2.62
CA GLY A 171 15.02 7.59 3.48
C GLY A 171 14.47 6.37 4.22
N LYS A 172 13.40 6.57 5.03
CA LYS A 172 12.79 5.49 5.83
C LYS A 172 12.45 4.24 5.00
N VAL A 173 11.87 4.40 3.81
CA VAL A 173 11.51 3.26 2.93
C VAL A 173 12.76 2.53 2.45
N GLY A 174 13.74 3.26 1.87
CA GLY A 174 14.93 2.63 1.31
C GLY A 174 15.80 1.92 2.36
N VAL A 175 15.94 2.51 3.56
CA VAL A 175 16.71 1.89 4.66
C VAL A 175 16.08 0.59 5.15
N ASN A 176 14.76 0.57 5.38
CA ASN A 176 14.08 -0.64 5.81
C ASN A 176 14.11 -1.72 4.73
N LEU A 177 13.89 -1.32 3.47
CA LEU A 177 14.02 -2.23 2.34
C LEU A 177 15.43 -2.83 2.22
N ALA A 178 16.47 -1.98 2.36
CA ALA A 178 17.87 -2.45 2.31
C ALA A 178 18.17 -3.49 3.38
N ARG A 179 17.68 -3.27 4.61
CA ARG A 179 17.86 -4.22 5.72
C ARG A 179 17.14 -5.53 5.44
N GLU A 180 15.88 -5.49 5.07
CA GLU A 180 15.05 -6.68 4.82
C GLU A 180 15.62 -7.53 3.69
N LEU A 181 16.04 -6.90 2.58
CA LEU A 181 16.68 -7.60 1.46
C LEU A 181 18.05 -8.17 1.84
N TYR A 182 18.85 -7.45 2.62
CA TYR A 182 20.14 -7.94 3.11
C TYR A 182 19.97 -9.15 4.03
N GLU A 183 19.03 -9.10 4.98
CA GLU A 183 18.69 -10.21 5.86
C GLU A 183 18.12 -11.43 5.08
N SER A 184 17.48 -11.21 3.96
CA SER A 184 17.02 -12.25 3.03
C SER A 184 18.13 -12.82 2.14
N GLY A 185 19.39 -12.38 2.31
CA GLY A 185 20.57 -12.93 1.62
C GLY A 185 20.85 -12.30 0.25
N HIS A 186 20.26 -11.15 -0.09
CA HIS A 186 20.60 -10.42 -1.30
C HIS A 186 21.86 -9.56 -1.12
N GLU A 187 22.60 -9.35 -2.21
CA GLU A 187 23.63 -8.31 -2.27
C GLU A 187 22.93 -6.96 -2.48
N VAL A 188 23.06 -6.03 -1.54
CA VAL A 188 22.34 -4.74 -1.57
C VAL A 188 23.32 -3.59 -1.48
N ALA A 189 23.03 -2.48 -2.17
CA ALA A 189 23.67 -1.19 -1.94
C ALA A 189 22.65 -0.06 -1.99
N VAL A 190 22.95 1.05 -1.31
CA VAL A 190 22.09 2.23 -1.21
C VAL A 190 22.81 3.44 -1.78
N ILE A 191 22.10 4.27 -2.55
CA ILE A 191 22.55 5.61 -2.98
C ILE A 191 21.76 6.65 -2.21
N GLU A 192 22.45 7.61 -1.58
CA GLU A 192 21.82 8.71 -0.85
C GLU A 192 22.51 10.04 -1.19
N VAL A 193 21.70 11.04 -1.54
CA VAL A 193 22.20 12.35 -1.98
C VAL A 193 22.69 13.22 -0.82
N ASP A 194 22.13 13.05 0.36
CA ASP A 194 22.51 13.81 1.55
C ASP A 194 23.75 13.20 2.22
N ASN A 195 24.86 13.91 2.21
CA ASN A 195 26.14 13.46 2.75
C ASN A 195 26.07 13.06 4.23
N ALA A 196 25.36 13.83 5.05
CA ALA A 196 25.27 13.57 6.50
C ALA A 196 24.44 12.30 6.75
N ARG A 197 23.36 12.12 5.98
CA ARG A 197 22.52 10.93 6.06
C ARG A 197 23.25 9.70 5.54
N ALA A 198 23.96 9.80 4.42
CA ALA A 198 24.75 8.70 3.87
C ALA A 198 25.82 8.22 4.87
N ALA A 199 26.54 9.14 5.50
CA ALA A 199 27.52 8.83 6.55
C ALA A 199 26.87 8.13 7.77
N ALA A 200 25.70 8.59 8.18
CA ALA A 200 24.95 7.94 9.26
C ALA A 200 24.46 6.54 8.88
N LEU A 201 24.07 6.33 7.63
CA LEU A 201 23.63 5.05 7.10
C LEU A 201 24.75 4.04 6.96
N SER A 202 25.94 4.47 6.52
CA SER A 202 27.13 3.61 6.43
C SER A 202 27.53 3.00 7.78
N ASN A 203 27.14 3.63 8.90
CA ASN A 203 27.36 3.10 10.25
C ASN A 203 26.21 2.18 10.74
N LYS A 204 25.06 2.18 10.07
CA LYS A 204 23.84 1.45 10.50
C LYS A 204 23.50 0.26 9.62
N LEU A 205 23.91 0.30 8.35
CA LEU A 205 23.63 -0.72 7.38
C LEU A 205 24.89 -1.60 7.17
N GLU A 206 24.69 -2.87 6.99
CA GLU A 206 25.76 -3.82 6.67
C GLU A 206 26.04 -3.90 5.15
N CYS A 207 25.45 -2.99 4.37
CA CYS A 207 25.62 -2.89 2.92
C CYS A 207 26.31 -1.56 2.53
N PRO A 208 26.97 -1.49 1.36
CA PRO A 208 27.57 -0.28 0.84
C PRO A 208 26.58 0.87 0.70
N VAL A 209 27.01 2.10 1.04
CA VAL A 209 26.25 3.34 0.83
C VAL A 209 27.08 4.29 -0.03
N TYR A 210 26.54 4.63 -1.20
CA TYR A 210 27.13 5.56 -2.15
C TYR A 210 26.51 6.94 -1.96
N ILE A 211 27.32 7.99 -2.11
CA ILE A 211 26.88 9.37 -1.92
C ILE A 211 26.67 10.00 -3.29
N GLY A 212 25.47 10.51 -3.54
CA GLY A 212 25.21 11.25 -4.77
C GLY A 212 23.77 11.18 -5.25
N ASP A 213 23.50 11.86 -6.34
CA ASP A 213 22.21 11.84 -7.01
C ASP A 213 22.11 10.60 -7.89
N SER A 214 21.15 9.74 -7.57
CA SER A 214 20.92 8.47 -8.29
C SER A 214 20.45 8.61 -9.73
N SER A 215 20.17 9.82 -10.22
CA SER A 215 19.90 10.10 -11.62
C SER A 215 21.18 10.39 -12.45
N GLN A 216 22.31 10.61 -11.78
CA GLN A 216 23.58 10.93 -12.41
C GLN A 216 24.32 9.65 -12.83
N HIS A 217 24.90 9.71 -14.03
CA HIS A 217 25.61 8.57 -14.64
C HIS A 217 26.79 8.08 -13.80
N ASP A 218 27.64 9.00 -13.34
CA ASP A 218 28.85 8.73 -12.56
C ASP A 218 28.54 8.07 -11.23
N VAL A 219 27.49 8.48 -10.55
CA VAL A 219 27.02 7.88 -9.28
C VAL A 219 26.53 6.45 -9.51
N LEU A 220 25.77 6.21 -10.55
CA LEU A 220 25.30 4.87 -10.92
C LEU A 220 26.45 3.96 -11.40
N GLU A 221 27.46 4.52 -12.07
CA GLU A 221 28.66 3.79 -12.47
C GLU A 221 29.50 3.38 -11.23
N GLU A 222 29.72 4.31 -10.27
CA GLU A 222 30.40 4.03 -9.01
C GLU A 222 29.66 2.94 -8.22
N ALA A 223 28.33 3.02 -8.17
CA ALA A 223 27.47 2.00 -7.54
C ALA A 223 27.36 0.71 -8.36
N THR A 224 28.11 0.57 -9.46
CA THR A 224 28.11 -0.62 -10.32
C THR A 224 26.70 -1.05 -10.79
N ALA A 225 25.87 -0.08 -11.21
CA ALA A 225 24.47 -0.31 -11.60
C ALA A 225 24.32 -1.34 -12.73
N ASN A 226 25.32 -1.48 -13.62
CA ASN A 226 25.36 -2.48 -14.68
C ASN A 226 25.36 -3.94 -14.17
N ARG A 227 25.68 -4.19 -12.89
CA ARG A 227 25.58 -5.51 -12.25
C ARG A 227 24.21 -5.74 -11.61
N ALA A 228 23.47 -4.65 -11.37
CA ALA A 228 22.21 -4.77 -10.66
C ALA A 228 21.18 -5.58 -11.46
N ARG A 229 20.49 -6.48 -10.79
CA ARG A 229 19.34 -7.20 -11.36
C ARG A 229 18.06 -6.43 -11.15
N VAL A 230 17.99 -5.68 -10.08
CA VAL A 230 16.86 -4.81 -9.74
C VAL A 230 17.40 -3.46 -9.30
N PHE A 231 16.81 -2.41 -9.79
CA PHE A 231 17.01 -1.04 -9.32
C PHE A 231 15.73 -0.54 -8.68
N VAL A 232 15.81 -0.09 -7.44
CA VAL A 232 14.66 0.42 -6.70
C VAL A 232 14.84 1.90 -6.40
N ALA A 233 14.03 2.75 -6.99
CA ALA A 233 14.01 4.18 -6.71
C ALA A 233 12.96 4.49 -5.62
N ALA A 234 13.43 4.77 -4.40
CA ALA A 234 12.61 4.99 -3.22
C ALA A 234 12.87 6.36 -2.55
N THR A 235 13.25 7.37 -3.34
CA THR A 235 13.45 8.74 -2.85
C THR A 235 12.11 9.41 -2.51
N GLY A 236 12.17 10.65 -2.00
CA GLY A 236 10.97 11.45 -1.73
C GLY A 236 10.35 12.14 -2.96
N SER A 237 10.98 12.02 -4.12
CA SER A 237 10.71 12.79 -5.34
C SER A 237 10.35 11.86 -6.49
N ASP A 238 9.16 12.01 -7.06
CA ASP A 238 8.67 11.14 -8.13
C ASP A 238 9.47 11.33 -9.42
N GLN A 239 9.87 12.58 -9.74
CA GLN A 239 10.68 12.87 -10.93
C GLN A 239 12.08 12.26 -10.82
N ASP A 240 12.71 12.31 -9.64
CA ASP A 240 14.04 11.73 -9.45
C ASP A 240 13.96 10.20 -9.53
N ASN A 241 12.91 9.61 -8.97
CA ASN A 241 12.66 8.17 -9.06
C ASN A 241 12.47 7.72 -10.52
N LEU A 242 11.71 8.49 -11.34
CA LEU A 242 11.50 8.19 -12.74
C LEU A 242 12.82 8.24 -13.52
N ILE A 243 13.56 9.35 -13.42
CA ILE A 243 14.80 9.55 -14.19
C ILE A 243 15.85 8.52 -13.77
N ALA A 244 16.03 8.27 -12.47
CA ALA A 244 16.96 7.26 -11.99
C ALA A 244 16.64 5.87 -12.55
N CYS A 245 15.37 5.46 -12.57
CA CYS A 245 14.94 4.20 -13.20
C CYS A 245 15.21 4.16 -14.70
N GLN A 246 14.98 5.27 -15.42
CA GLN A 246 15.24 5.34 -16.86
C GLN A 246 16.74 5.25 -17.17
N VAL A 247 17.60 5.93 -16.41
CA VAL A 247 19.06 5.86 -16.58
C VAL A 247 19.55 4.45 -16.24
N ALA A 248 19.14 3.89 -15.09
CA ALA A 248 19.51 2.54 -14.70
C ALA A 248 19.13 1.51 -15.78
N LYS A 249 17.93 1.60 -16.34
CA LYS A 249 17.43 0.66 -17.35
C LYS A 249 18.07 0.87 -18.73
N LYS A 250 18.07 2.11 -19.25
CA LYS A 250 18.45 2.40 -20.64
C LYS A 250 19.95 2.53 -20.83
N VAL A 251 20.69 3.03 -19.84
CA VAL A 251 22.14 3.26 -19.91
C VAL A 251 22.92 2.08 -19.33
N PHE A 252 22.50 1.58 -18.16
CA PHE A 252 23.20 0.50 -17.46
C PHE A 252 22.62 -0.89 -17.72
N GLY A 253 21.49 -1.00 -18.43
CA GLY A 253 20.89 -2.27 -18.82
C GLY A 253 20.29 -3.06 -17.65
N VAL A 254 19.89 -2.39 -16.58
CA VAL A 254 19.24 -3.05 -15.43
C VAL A 254 17.93 -3.71 -15.90
N PRO A 255 17.75 -5.03 -15.69
CA PRO A 255 16.60 -5.75 -16.24
C PRO A 255 15.26 -5.36 -15.63
N LYS A 256 15.24 -4.98 -14.35
CA LYS A 256 14.01 -4.64 -13.61
C LYS A 256 14.19 -3.34 -12.83
N THR A 257 13.25 -2.42 -13.02
CA THR A 257 13.18 -1.16 -12.30
C THR A 257 11.89 -1.06 -11.51
N ILE A 258 11.99 -0.59 -10.28
CA ILE A 258 10.84 -0.39 -9.38
C ILE A 258 10.92 1.05 -8.86
N ALA A 259 9.85 1.82 -9.00
CA ALA A 259 9.81 3.20 -8.53
C ALA A 259 8.71 3.41 -7.49
N ARG A 260 9.05 4.09 -6.40
CA ARG A 260 8.08 4.63 -5.48
C ARG A 260 7.42 5.87 -6.09
N ALA A 261 6.09 5.87 -6.16
CA ALA A 261 5.29 7.04 -6.50
C ALA A 261 4.68 7.66 -5.23
N SER A 262 5.05 8.89 -4.91
CA SER A 262 4.44 9.65 -3.81
C SER A 262 3.05 10.14 -4.16
N ASN A 263 2.84 10.49 -5.45
CA ASN A 263 1.53 10.81 -5.99
C ASN A 263 1.00 9.61 -6.80
N PRO A 264 -0.13 8.98 -6.37
CA PRO A 264 -0.70 7.85 -7.09
C PRO A 264 -1.02 8.11 -8.56
N LYS A 265 -1.30 9.36 -8.94
CA LYS A 265 -1.53 9.72 -10.35
C LYS A 265 -0.28 9.53 -11.23
N ASN A 266 0.90 9.51 -10.63
CA ASN A 266 2.15 9.33 -11.35
C ASN A 266 2.48 7.85 -11.59
N GLU A 267 1.80 6.90 -10.94
CA GLU A 267 2.06 5.46 -11.14
C GLU A 267 1.90 5.05 -12.60
N GLU A 268 0.75 5.37 -13.19
CA GLU A 268 0.47 5.04 -14.58
C GLU A 268 1.43 5.75 -15.55
N VAL A 269 1.71 7.03 -15.30
CA VAL A 269 2.65 7.82 -16.11
C VAL A 269 4.05 7.22 -16.05
N MET A 270 4.54 6.84 -14.86
CA MET A 270 5.86 6.23 -14.71
C MET A 270 5.94 4.87 -15.42
N ALA A 271 4.88 4.06 -15.36
CA ALA A 271 4.81 2.78 -16.08
C ALA A 271 4.86 3.01 -17.61
N GLN A 272 4.08 3.95 -18.14
CA GLN A 272 4.09 4.33 -19.56
C GLN A 272 5.45 4.87 -20.00
N LEU A 273 6.19 5.52 -19.11
CA LEU A 273 7.54 6.06 -19.36
C LEU A 273 8.66 5.02 -19.17
N GLY A 274 8.31 3.74 -18.95
CA GLY A 274 9.22 2.61 -19.04
C GLY A 274 9.75 2.08 -17.70
N VAL A 275 9.17 2.50 -16.57
CA VAL A 275 9.40 1.86 -15.27
C VAL A 275 8.64 0.55 -15.23
N ASP A 276 9.28 -0.56 -14.84
CA ASP A 276 8.66 -1.89 -14.90
C ASP A 276 7.61 -2.13 -13.82
N SER A 277 7.78 -1.50 -12.66
CA SER A 277 6.79 -1.55 -11.57
C SER A 277 6.79 -0.24 -10.79
N THR A 278 5.60 0.20 -10.40
CA THR A 278 5.41 1.39 -9.57
C THR A 278 4.70 1.01 -8.28
N VAL A 279 5.10 1.64 -7.18
CA VAL A 279 4.52 1.38 -5.85
C VAL A 279 4.15 2.71 -5.20
N SER A 280 2.86 2.94 -4.98
CA SER A 280 2.39 4.10 -4.23
C SER A 280 2.01 3.75 -2.81
N SER A 281 2.81 4.24 -1.86
CA SER A 281 2.46 4.11 -0.45
C SER A 281 1.13 4.80 -0.11
N THR A 282 0.74 5.85 -0.83
CA THR A 282 -0.55 6.51 -0.65
C THR A 282 -1.71 5.61 -1.10
N ALA A 283 -1.59 4.94 -2.25
CA ALA A 283 -2.60 4.00 -2.74
C ALA A 283 -2.74 2.78 -1.81
N ILE A 284 -1.60 2.23 -1.35
CA ILE A 284 -1.60 1.10 -0.40
C ILE A 284 -2.34 1.46 0.89
N ILE A 285 -2.07 2.64 1.49
CA ILE A 285 -2.78 3.09 2.69
C ILE A 285 -4.27 3.21 2.41
N GLN A 286 -4.64 3.81 1.29
CA GLN A 286 -6.04 3.97 0.91
C GLN A 286 -6.73 2.60 0.83
N GLN A 287 -6.13 1.62 0.17
CA GLN A 287 -6.67 0.26 0.10
C GLN A 287 -6.84 -0.40 1.48
N VAL A 288 -5.84 -0.24 2.36
CA VAL A 288 -5.94 -0.79 3.73
C VAL A 288 -7.07 -0.13 4.50
N ILE A 289 -7.18 1.20 4.45
CA ILE A 289 -8.29 1.94 5.09
C ILE A 289 -9.63 1.47 4.52
N GLU A 290 -9.75 1.36 3.21
CA GLU A 290 -10.97 0.89 2.55
C GLU A 290 -11.39 -0.52 3.00
N ARG A 291 -10.42 -1.42 3.21
CA ARG A 291 -10.68 -2.78 3.72
C ARG A 291 -11.20 -2.80 5.16
N GLU A 292 -10.75 -1.86 5.98
CA GLU A 292 -11.15 -1.78 7.39
C GLU A 292 -12.47 -1.03 7.62
N LEU A 293 -13.02 -0.41 6.58
CA LEU A 293 -14.31 0.28 6.66
C LEU A 293 -15.46 -0.75 6.62
N PRO A 294 -16.26 -0.89 7.68
CA PRO A 294 -17.32 -1.89 7.75
C PRO A 294 -18.48 -1.64 6.77
N THR A 295 -18.47 -0.52 6.06
CA THR A 295 -19.51 -0.11 5.11
C THR A 295 -19.25 -0.52 3.67
N VAL A 296 -18.09 -1.10 3.37
CA VAL A 296 -17.85 -1.71 2.07
C VAL A 296 -18.57 -3.06 2.05
N ARG A 297 -19.78 -3.09 1.50
CA ARG A 297 -20.55 -4.34 1.33
C ARG A 297 -19.78 -5.37 0.49
N ILE A 298 -18.89 -4.91 -0.38
CA ILE A 298 -18.06 -5.75 -1.26
C ILE A 298 -16.60 -5.41 -0.99
N LYS A 299 -15.81 -6.42 -0.65
CA LYS A 299 -14.38 -6.28 -0.31
C LYS A 299 -13.54 -6.98 -1.38
N THR A 300 -12.65 -6.22 -2.02
CA THR A 300 -11.67 -6.80 -2.96
C THR A 300 -10.55 -7.46 -2.16
N LEU A 301 -10.40 -8.78 -2.33
CA LEU A 301 -9.32 -9.56 -1.70
C LEU A 301 -8.07 -9.57 -2.57
N LEU A 302 -8.23 -9.71 -3.89
CA LEU A 302 -7.12 -9.81 -4.84
C LEU A 302 -7.54 -9.32 -6.22
N SER A 303 -6.62 -8.66 -6.92
CA SER A 303 -6.73 -8.35 -8.35
C SER A 303 -5.69 -9.15 -9.13
N ILE A 304 -6.09 -9.77 -10.23
CA ILE A 304 -5.28 -10.67 -11.07
C ILE A 304 -5.21 -10.09 -12.48
N GLN A 305 -4.11 -10.30 -13.19
CA GLN A 305 -3.89 -9.84 -14.57
C GLN A 305 -4.15 -8.33 -14.73
N GLU A 306 -3.41 -7.52 -13.95
CA GLU A 306 -3.50 -6.04 -14.02
C GLU A 306 -4.94 -5.50 -13.81
N GLY A 307 -5.75 -6.23 -13.04
CA GLY A 307 -7.12 -5.83 -12.73
C GLY A 307 -8.19 -6.42 -13.66
N ALA A 308 -7.82 -7.26 -14.63
CA ALA A 308 -8.81 -7.91 -15.51
C ALA A 308 -9.75 -8.85 -14.75
N TYR A 309 -9.26 -9.51 -13.69
CA TYR A 309 -10.07 -10.34 -12.80
C TYR A 309 -9.89 -9.89 -11.35
N GLN A 310 -10.93 -10.06 -10.55
CA GLN A 310 -10.93 -9.73 -9.13
C GLN A 310 -11.49 -10.88 -8.30
N ILE A 311 -10.91 -11.07 -7.10
CA ILE A 311 -11.51 -11.91 -6.06
C ILE A 311 -12.15 -10.98 -5.03
N LEU A 312 -13.45 -11.14 -4.82
CA LEU A 312 -14.26 -10.24 -4.02
C LEU A 312 -15.06 -11.00 -2.97
N GLU A 313 -15.31 -10.34 -1.83
CA GLU A 313 -16.24 -10.81 -0.80
C GLU A 313 -17.58 -10.08 -0.95
N TYR A 314 -18.66 -10.85 -0.98
CA TYR A 314 -20.04 -10.36 -1.05
C TYR A 314 -20.79 -10.82 0.20
N PRO A 315 -21.08 -9.94 1.17
CA PRO A 315 -21.89 -10.30 2.33
C PRO A 315 -23.36 -10.40 1.92
N VAL A 316 -24.01 -11.50 2.29
CA VAL A 316 -25.41 -11.76 2.02
C VAL A 316 -26.25 -11.24 3.19
N ASP A 317 -26.97 -10.15 2.97
CA ASP A 317 -27.95 -9.65 3.95
C ASP A 317 -29.34 -10.29 3.76
N ALA A 318 -30.25 -10.04 4.72
CA ALA A 318 -31.61 -10.59 4.69
C ALA A 318 -32.41 -10.23 3.42
N ASN A 319 -32.12 -9.07 2.81
CA ASN A 319 -32.84 -8.55 1.65
C ASN A 319 -32.14 -8.90 0.32
N ALA A 320 -30.97 -9.56 0.37
CA ALA A 320 -30.25 -9.94 -0.81
C ALA A 320 -31.06 -10.93 -1.67
N PRO A 321 -31.15 -10.75 -3.00
CA PRO A 321 -31.88 -11.66 -3.89
C PRO A 321 -31.37 -13.11 -3.82
N ALA A 322 -30.09 -13.29 -3.50
CA ALA A 322 -29.48 -14.60 -3.34
C ALA A 322 -29.77 -15.26 -1.99
N ALA A 323 -30.26 -14.51 -0.99
CA ALA A 323 -30.55 -15.06 0.35
C ALA A 323 -31.61 -16.17 0.29
N ASN A 324 -31.36 -17.25 1.01
CA ASN A 324 -32.23 -18.42 1.10
C ASN A 324 -32.46 -19.18 -0.24
N ARG A 325 -31.67 -18.89 -1.31
CA ARG A 325 -31.71 -19.62 -2.58
C ARG A 325 -30.58 -20.63 -2.69
N GLN A 326 -30.78 -21.67 -3.53
CA GLN A 326 -29.70 -22.57 -3.91
C GLN A 326 -28.86 -21.92 -5.03
N LEU A 327 -27.55 -22.19 -5.04
CA LEU A 327 -26.64 -21.56 -6.00
C LEU A 327 -27.02 -21.87 -7.44
N ARG A 328 -27.55 -23.07 -7.73
CA ARG A 328 -28.03 -23.44 -9.09
C ARG A 328 -29.20 -22.61 -9.57
N ASP A 329 -29.93 -21.94 -8.67
CA ASP A 329 -31.10 -21.14 -8.98
C ASP A 329 -30.77 -19.65 -9.15
N ILE A 330 -29.48 -19.28 -9.04
CA ILE A 330 -28.97 -17.92 -9.17
C ILE A 330 -28.30 -17.81 -10.53
N ASP A 331 -28.72 -16.86 -11.33
CA ASP A 331 -28.11 -16.58 -12.63
C ASP A 331 -26.82 -15.77 -12.46
N LEU A 332 -25.70 -16.48 -12.48
CA LEU A 332 -24.36 -15.89 -12.30
C LEU A 332 -23.75 -15.55 -13.67
N PRO A 333 -22.98 -14.45 -13.79
CA PRO A 333 -22.25 -14.13 -15.01
C PRO A 333 -21.30 -15.26 -15.44
N LEU A 334 -21.16 -15.47 -16.76
CA LEU A 334 -20.37 -16.58 -17.31
C LEU A 334 -18.89 -16.55 -16.90
N GLU A 335 -18.32 -15.36 -16.76
CA GLU A 335 -16.92 -15.17 -16.35
C GLU A 335 -16.81 -14.90 -14.84
N SER A 336 -17.60 -15.62 -14.06
CA SER A 336 -17.55 -15.60 -12.59
C SER A 336 -17.55 -17.00 -12.01
N ASN A 337 -16.92 -17.16 -10.84
CA ASN A 337 -16.92 -18.41 -10.11
C ASN A 337 -16.94 -18.15 -8.60
N LEU A 338 -17.82 -18.83 -7.89
CA LEU A 338 -17.84 -18.78 -6.43
C LEU A 338 -16.76 -19.72 -5.88
N ILE A 339 -15.83 -19.17 -5.10
CA ILE A 339 -14.68 -19.90 -4.57
C ILE A 339 -15.01 -20.54 -3.22
N ALA A 340 -15.64 -19.76 -2.33
CA ALA A 340 -15.96 -20.18 -0.96
C ALA A 340 -17.16 -19.41 -0.41
N ILE A 341 -17.80 -19.96 0.61
CA ILE A 341 -18.82 -19.30 1.43
C ILE A 341 -18.34 -19.35 2.87
N LEU A 342 -18.15 -18.18 3.47
CA LEU A 342 -17.78 -18.04 4.88
C LEU A 342 -19.07 -17.92 5.68
N ARG A 343 -19.32 -18.90 6.57
CA ARG A 343 -20.51 -18.99 7.42
C ARG A 343 -20.09 -19.00 8.88
N GLY A 344 -20.08 -17.85 9.50
CA GLY A 344 -19.48 -17.68 10.83
C GLY A 344 -18.00 -18.11 10.83
N SER A 345 -17.65 -19.11 11.61
CA SER A 345 -16.29 -19.68 11.66
C SER A 345 -16.03 -20.83 10.66
N GLN A 346 -17.03 -21.21 9.85
CA GLN A 346 -16.94 -22.34 8.92
C GLN A 346 -16.76 -21.84 7.47
N THR A 347 -15.94 -22.55 6.70
CA THR A 347 -15.82 -22.35 5.26
C THR A 347 -16.56 -23.47 4.52
N VAL A 348 -17.52 -23.11 3.68
CA VAL A 348 -18.29 -24.03 2.87
C VAL A 348 -17.84 -23.94 1.42
N VAL A 349 -17.52 -25.09 0.82
CA VAL A 349 -17.22 -25.16 -0.63
C VAL A 349 -18.54 -25.08 -1.40
N PRO A 350 -18.72 -24.07 -2.29
CA PRO A 350 -19.97 -23.87 -3.01
C PRO A 350 -20.23 -25.02 -4.00
N ARG A 351 -21.48 -25.51 -4.00
CA ARG A 351 -21.99 -26.47 -4.97
C ARG A 351 -23.39 -26.02 -5.42
N GLY A 352 -23.88 -26.47 -6.53
CA GLY A 352 -25.20 -26.08 -7.04
C GLY A 352 -26.32 -26.24 -6.01
N GLU A 353 -26.25 -27.25 -5.13
CA GLU A 353 -27.24 -27.51 -4.09
C GLU A 353 -27.01 -26.68 -2.80
N THR A 354 -25.87 -25.98 -2.69
CA THR A 354 -25.58 -25.16 -1.52
C THR A 354 -26.57 -24.00 -1.45
N ARG A 355 -27.24 -23.88 -0.30
CA ARG A 355 -28.13 -22.76 -0.04
C ARG A 355 -27.35 -21.65 0.64
N LEU A 356 -27.52 -20.44 0.14
CA LEU A 356 -26.99 -19.22 0.76
C LEU A 356 -27.91 -18.80 1.90
N ASN A 357 -27.32 -18.46 3.04
CA ASN A 357 -28.04 -17.99 4.22
C ASN A 357 -27.73 -16.51 4.46
N GLU A 358 -28.62 -15.84 5.14
CA GLU A 358 -28.32 -14.53 5.72
C GLU A 358 -27.07 -14.60 6.62
N GLY A 359 -26.18 -13.63 6.50
CA GLY A 359 -24.92 -13.58 7.24
C GLY A 359 -23.78 -14.38 6.58
N ASP A 360 -24.01 -15.10 5.48
CA ASP A 360 -22.94 -15.69 4.69
C ASP A 360 -22.13 -14.60 3.99
N VAL A 361 -20.83 -14.84 3.84
CA VAL A 361 -19.96 -14.02 2.98
C VAL A 361 -19.47 -14.88 1.82
N ILE A 362 -19.80 -14.50 0.61
CA ILE A 362 -19.44 -15.21 -0.62
C ILE A 362 -18.09 -14.68 -1.10
N VAL A 363 -17.11 -15.56 -1.27
CA VAL A 363 -15.85 -15.25 -1.96
C VAL A 363 -15.98 -15.67 -3.41
N ALA A 364 -15.87 -14.73 -4.34
CA ALA A 364 -16.06 -14.99 -5.77
C ALA A 364 -14.90 -14.41 -6.60
N LEU A 365 -14.49 -15.14 -7.63
CA LEU A 365 -13.68 -14.65 -8.75
C LEU A 365 -14.63 -14.11 -9.81
N VAL A 366 -14.34 -12.93 -10.34
CA VAL A 366 -15.13 -12.32 -11.40
C VAL A 366 -14.26 -11.47 -12.32
N LYS A 367 -14.59 -11.44 -13.61
CA LYS A 367 -14.02 -10.49 -14.55
C LYS A 367 -14.51 -9.08 -14.20
N SER A 368 -13.61 -8.10 -14.17
CA SER A 368 -13.92 -6.73 -13.70
C SER A 368 -15.10 -6.10 -14.43
N GLU A 369 -15.25 -6.37 -15.72
CA GLU A 369 -16.38 -5.91 -16.54
C GLU A 369 -17.74 -6.51 -16.14
N GLN A 370 -17.75 -7.67 -15.46
CA GLN A 370 -18.95 -8.39 -15.03
C GLN A 370 -19.22 -8.28 -13.52
N GLU A 371 -18.39 -7.52 -12.78
CA GLU A 371 -18.55 -7.33 -11.33
C GLU A 371 -19.95 -6.78 -10.99
N ALA A 372 -20.39 -5.73 -11.69
CA ALA A 372 -21.70 -5.12 -11.45
C ALA A 372 -22.88 -6.10 -11.68
N GLN A 373 -22.74 -7.01 -12.65
CA GLN A 373 -23.76 -8.05 -12.90
C GLN A 373 -23.77 -9.09 -11.78
N LEU A 374 -22.59 -9.53 -11.33
CA LEU A 374 -22.48 -10.47 -10.22
C LEU A 374 -23.04 -9.87 -8.93
N ARG A 375 -22.71 -8.62 -8.64
CA ARG A 375 -23.24 -7.88 -7.50
C ARG A 375 -24.76 -7.79 -7.53
N THR A 376 -25.33 -7.44 -8.67
CA THR A 376 -26.79 -7.39 -8.82
C THR A 376 -27.43 -8.75 -8.63
N ALA A 377 -26.85 -9.82 -9.16
CA ALA A 377 -27.36 -11.18 -8.99
C ALA A 377 -27.32 -11.66 -7.53
N LEU A 378 -26.28 -11.29 -6.79
CA LEU A 378 -26.09 -11.72 -5.41
C LEU A 378 -26.78 -10.79 -4.40
N LEU A 379 -26.65 -9.47 -4.56
CA LEU A 379 -27.06 -8.48 -3.57
C LEU A 379 -28.24 -7.59 -4.00
N GLY A 380 -28.57 -7.53 -5.30
CA GLY A 380 -29.66 -6.72 -5.82
C GLY A 380 -29.34 -5.24 -5.99
N ALA A 381 -28.05 -4.86 -5.93
CA ALA A 381 -27.62 -3.45 -5.92
C ALA A 381 -26.76 -3.12 -7.15
#